data_a08afd44c977b3d856d8036f174951ee
#
_entry.id   a08afd44c977b3d856d8036f174951ee
#
_cell.length_a   1.000
_cell.length_b   1.000
_cell.length_c   1.000
_cell.angle_alpha   90.00
_cell.angle_beta   90.00
_cell.angle_gamma   90.00
#
_symmetry.space_group_name_H-M   'P 1'
#
loop_
_entity.id
_entity.type
_entity.pdbx_description
1 polymer ?
#
loop_
_entity_poly.entity_id
_entity_poly.type
_entity_poly.pdbx_seq_one_letter_code
_entity_poly.pdbx_strand_id
1 'polypeptide(L)'
;MQNFKEYVNEILKNHPGERVTSFSFEGEKYWLKQPELRIRGGLLTKIFKANPKAAFDYEALKCESLYAAGAPVPQLVLRGESFFVFKDGGTPVDEVLKSSDEAACVALIEGYAAALAQLHSRGFIHGRPALRDILVKNGEMKFIDFENRGERGDLQKAKIRDFLLFIYDLCREGLSEGLVRAGIRTYASSGGRDVVQSSWATVLALRPIYFVARLLPQKFKDLNAFVRAFKLCLKIIEENDD
;
A
#
# COMPACT_ATOMS: atom_id res chain seq x y z
N MET A 1 -0.76 24.92 29.59
CA MET A 1 -1.01 23.90 28.57
C MET A 1 0.33 23.44 28.02
N GLN A 2 0.60 22.15 28.02
CA GLN A 2 1.84 21.58 27.46
C GLN A 2 1.84 21.79 25.95
N ASN A 3 2.95 22.25 25.37
CA ASN A 3 3.09 22.40 23.91
C ASN A 3 3.21 21.01 23.28
N PHE A 4 2.57 20.81 22.12
CA PHE A 4 2.61 19.54 21.37
C PHE A 4 4.04 19.01 21.16
N LYS A 5 4.99 19.88 20.83
CA LYS A 5 6.40 19.52 20.64
C LYS A 5 7.07 19.03 21.94
N GLU A 6 6.75 19.64 23.08
CA GLU A 6 7.25 19.21 24.38
C GLU A 6 6.71 17.83 24.76
N TYR A 7 5.41 17.61 24.51
CA TYR A 7 4.77 16.31 24.73
C TYR A 7 5.40 15.21 23.85
N VAL A 8 5.60 15.47 22.57
CA VAL A 8 6.30 14.53 21.68
C VAL A 8 7.72 14.19 22.16
N ASN A 9 8.44 15.18 22.70
CA ASN A 9 9.77 14.93 23.29
C ASN A 9 9.72 14.03 24.53
N GLU A 10 8.67 14.09 25.33
CA GLU A 10 8.45 13.13 26.43
C GLU A 10 8.16 11.73 25.92
N ILE A 11 7.33 11.59 24.90
CA ILE A 11 7.07 10.29 24.25
C ILE A 11 8.39 9.68 23.72
N LEU A 12 9.23 10.47 23.05
CA LEU A 12 10.53 10.03 22.55
C LEU A 12 11.47 9.52 23.67
N LYS A 13 11.48 10.21 24.82
CA LYS A 13 12.29 9.80 25.99
C LYS A 13 11.79 8.50 26.62
N ASN A 14 10.47 8.29 26.63
CA ASN A 14 9.85 7.11 27.24
C ASN A 14 9.87 5.89 26.32
N HIS A 15 10.04 6.07 25.00
CA HIS A 15 10.04 5.02 23.98
C HIS A 15 11.32 5.05 23.11
N PRO A 16 12.52 4.95 23.70
CA PRO A 16 13.78 5.08 22.98
C PRO A 16 13.96 3.89 22.02
N GLY A 17 14.09 4.18 20.71
CA GLY A 17 14.36 3.18 19.68
C GLY A 17 13.15 2.32 19.28
N GLU A 18 11.97 2.60 19.79
CA GLU A 18 10.73 2.03 19.26
C GLU A 18 10.46 2.65 17.89
N ARG A 19 10.36 1.78 16.86
CA ARG A 19 10.19 2.23 15.47
C ARG A 19 8.91 3.02 15.28
N VAL A 20 7.80 2.59 15.90
CA VAL A 20 6.48 3.21 15.78
C VAL A 20 5.78 3.17 17.12
N THR A 21 5.35 4.32 17.62
CA THR A 21 4.63 4.48 18.89
C THR A 21 3.38 5.31 18.66
N SER A 22 2.22 4.86 19.15
CA SER A 22 1.00 5.67 19.11
C SER A 22 0.82 6.42 20.43
N PHE A 23 0.27 7.63 20.35
CA PHE A 23 -0.08 8.43 21.52
C PHE A 23 -1.30 9.31 21.25
N SER A 24 -1.92 9.84 22.29
CA SER A 24 -3.03 10.80 22.18
C SER A 24 -2.62 12.15 22.76
N PHE A 25 -3.00 13.22 22.08
CA PHE A 25 -2.81 14.59 22.54
C PHE A 25 -4.06 15.40 22.20
N GLU A 26 -4.64 16.07 23.20
CA GLU A 26 -5.89 16.86 23.08
C GLU A 26 -7.06 16.10 22.40
N GLY A 27 -7.20 14.80 22.71
CA GLY A 27 -8.25 13.94 22.17
C GLY A 27 -8.01 13.39 20.76
N GLU A 28 -6.94 13.81 20.10
CA GLU A 28 -6.53 13.29 18.78
C GLU A 28 -5.43 12.23 18.92
N LYS A 29 -5.47 11.19 18.08
CA LYS A 29 -4.46 10.14 18.04
C LYS A 29 -3.38 10.46 17.01
N TYR A 30 -2.15 10.15 17.36
CA TYR A 30 -0.96 10.38 16.55
C TYR A 30 -0.06 9.14 16.55
N TRP A 31 0.80 9.08 15.53
CA TRP A 31 1.81 8.03 15.36
C TRP A 31 3.17 8.67 15.22
N LEU A 32 4.06 8.37 16.16
CA LEU A 32 5.46 8.77 16.14
C LEU A 32 6.26 7.65 15.49
N LYS A 33 7.06 7.98 14.48
CA LYS A 33 7.97 7.05 13.81
C LYS A 33 9.40 7.49 14.02
N GLN A 34 10.26 6.51 14.38
CA GLN A 34 11.70 6.68 14.57
C GLN A 34 12.46 5.80 13.56
N PRO A 35 13.72 6.15 13.18
CA PRO A 35 14.52 5.32 12.31
C PRO A 35 14.83 3.97 12.95
N GLU A 36 14.88 2.91 12.15
CA GLU A 36 15.25 1.58 12.62
C GLU A 36 16.76 1.55 12.96
N LEU A 37 17.08 1.52 14.23
CA LEU A 37 18.48 1.49 14.72
C LEU A 37 19.16 0.13 14.49
N ARG A 38 18.38 -0.96 14.32
CA ARG A 38 18.91 -2.32 14.09
C ARG A 38 18.37 -2.85 12.77
N ILE A 39 19.27 -3.08 11.82
CA ILE A 39 18.95 -3.79 10.57
C ILE A 39 18.70 -5.27 10.94
N ARG A 40 17.42 -5.66 11.01
CA ARG A 40 17.01 -7.07 11.12
C ARG A 40 17.10 -7.70 9.73
N GLY A 41 17.88 -8.78 9.58
CA GLY A 41 18.03 -9.52 8.33
C GLY A 41 19.43 -10.07 8.12
N GLY A 42 19.57 -11.00 7.14
CA GLY A 42 20.83 -11.62 6.79
C GLY A 42 21.83 -10.65 6.14
N LEU A 43 23.03 -11.15 5.85
CA LEU A 43 24.16 -10.36 5.30
C LEU A 43 23.77 -9.56 4.04
N LEU A 44 22.97 -10.13 3.16
CA LEU A 44 22.46 -9.46 1.95
C LEU A 44 21.56 -8.25 2.28
N THR A 45 20.69 -8.35 3.29
CA THR A 45 19.82 -7.24 3.71
C THR A 45 20.62 -6.06 4.26
N LYS A 46 21.75 -6.34 4.94
CA LYS A 46 22.66 -5.31 5.46
C LYS A 46 23.38 -4.56 4.33
N ILE A 47 23.74 -5.24 3.25
CA ILE A 47 24.41 -4.65 2.08
C ILE A 47 23.45 -3.74 1.30
N PHE A 48 22.17 -4.13 1.16
CA PHE A 48 21.18 -3.37 0.39
C PHE A 48 20.51 -2.23 1.18
N LYS A 49 20.56 -2.22 2.53
CA LYS A 49 20.08 -1.11 3.38
C LYS A 49 21.25 -0.21 3.83
N ALA A 50 21.99 0.32 2.87
CA ALA A 50 23.25 1.03 3.14
C ALA A 50 23.12 2.33 3.97
N ASN A 51 21.94 2.96 4.08
CA ASN A 51 21.73 4.15 4.90
C ASN A 51 20.29 4.25 5.45
N PRO A 52 20.02 3.73 6.67
CA PRO A 52 18.68 3.78 7.27
C PRO A 52 18.17 5.20 7.49
N LYS A 53 19.07 6.15 7.79
CA LYS A 53 18.70 7.55 7.98
C LYS A 53 18.24 8.19 6.68
N ALA A 54 18.97 7.98 5.58
CA ALA A 54 18.57 8.52 4.28
C ALA A 54 17.22 7.96 3.80
N ALA A 55 16.94 6.68 4.04
CA ALA A 55 15.65 6.07 3.74
C ALA A 55 14.52 6.68 4.59
N PHE A 56 14.79 6.93 5.86
CA PHE A 56 13.86 7.56 6.79
C PHE A 56 13.55 9.01 6.41
N ASP A 57 14.59 9.80 6.13
CA ASP A 57 14.44 11.20 5.69
C ASP A 57 13.69 11.30 4.35
N TYR A 58 13.97 10.38 3.43
CA TYR A 58 13.27 10.28 2.17
C TYR A 58 11.78 9.98 2.36
N GLU A 59 11.43 9.04 3.24
CA GLU A 59 10.03 8.71 3.54
C GLU A 59 9.28 9.93 4.07
N ALA A 60 9.86 10.68 5.00
CA ALA A 60 9.25 11.89 5.53
C ALA A 60 9.00 12.95 4.45
N LEU A 61 10.03 13.26 3.63
CA LEU A 61 9.92 14.22 2.52
C LEU A 61 8.88 13.78 1.48
N LYS A 62 8.83 12.48 1.18
CA LYS A 62 7.84 11.95 0.24
C LYS A 62 6.42 12.11 0.78
N CYS A 63 6.18 11.78 2.05
CA CYS A 63 4.87 11.95 2.69
C CYS A 63 4.43 13.43 2.71
N GLU A 64 5.34 14.36 3.01
CA GLU A 64 5.08 15.81 2.95
C GLU A 64 4.68 16.24 1.53
N SER A 65 5.45 15.82 0.52
CA SER A 65 5.18 16.12 -0.88
C SER A 65 3.84 15.55 -1.36
N LEU A 66 3.55 14.30 -1.02
CA LEU A 66 2.30 13.64 -1.37
C LEU A 66 1.10 14.33 -0.72
N TYR A 67 1.23 14.68 0.57
CA TYR A 67 0.17 15.40 1.29
C TYR A 67 -0.08 16.78 0.69
N ALA A 68 0.98 17.54 0.40
CA ALA A 68 0.88 18.86 -0.24
C ALA A 68 0.24 18.80 -1.64
N ALA A 69 0.45 17.70 -2.36
CA ALA A 69 -0.19 17.44 -3.66
C ALA A 69 -1.64 16.88 -3.53
N GLY A 70 -2.18 16.79 -2.32
CA GLY A 70 -3.53 16.28 -2.06
C GLY A 70 -3.67 14.77 -2.28
N ALA A 71 -2.58 14.00 -2.25
CA ALA A 71 -2.66 12.55 -2.27
C ALA A 71 -3.28 12.01 -0.97
N PRO A 72 -3.97 10.85 -1.00
CA PRO A 72 -4.61 10.26 0.17
C PRO A 72 -3.57 9.62 1.10
N VAL A 73 -2.87 10.44 1.88
CA VAL A 73 -1.86 10.03 2.86
C VAL A 73 -2.15 10.69 4.22
N PRO A 74 -1.72 10.09 5.35
CA PRO A 74 -1.81 10.76 6.65
C PRO A 74 -1.01 12.07 6.66
N GLN A 75 -1.53 13.07 7.36
CA GLN A 75 -0.84 14.34 7.55
C GLN A 75 0.39 14.17 8.43
N LEU A 76 1.57 14.55 7.94
CA LEU A 76 2.76 14.72 8.75
C LEU A 76 2.63 16.06 9.49
N VAL A 77 2.59 16.03 10.85
CA VAL A 77 2.33 17.21 11.69
C VAL A 77 3.55 17.74 12.40
N LEU A 78 4.58 16.91 12.58
CA LEU A 78 5.84 17.30 13.18
C LEU A 78 6.99 16.45 12.64
N ARG A 79 8.11 17.10 12.35
CA ARG A 79 9.36 16.44 11.95
C ARG A 79 10.52 16.95 12.79
N GLY A 80 11.33 16.03 13.30
CA GLY A 80 12.61 16.29 13.95
C GLY A 80 13.77 15.62 13.20
N GLU A 81 14.97 15.65 13.76
CA GLU A 81 16.16 15.06 13.13
C GLU A 81 16.12 13.51 13.06
N SER A 82 15.45 12.89 14.04
CA SER A 82 15.39 11.43 14.18
C SER A 82 13.96 10.92 14.43
N PHE A 83 12.96 11.70 14.11
CA PHE A 83 11.56 11.28 14.21
C PHE A 83 10.66 12.10 13.31
N PHE A 84 9.47 11.56 13.02
CA PHE A 84 8.35 12.32 12.50
C PHE A 84 7.04 11.81 13.09
N VAL A 85 6.04 12.67 13.12
CA VAL A 85 4.72 12.39 13.69
C VAL A 85 3.66 12.58 12.64
N PHE A 86 2.83 11.55 12.48
CA PHE A 86 1.63 11.59 11.65
C PHE A 86 0.36 11.74 12.51
N LYS A 87 -0.62 12.46 11.99
CA LYS A 87 -1.99 12.35 12.48
C LYS A 87 -2.52 10.95 12.14
N ASP A 88 -3.32 10.37 13.06
CA ASP A 88 -3.89 9.04 12.86
C ASP A 88 -4.68 8.92 11.56
N GLY A 89 -4.29 7.98 10.72
CA GLY A 89 -4.93 7.71 9.42
C GLY A 89 -6.05 6.67 9.48
N GLY A 90 -6.24 6.02 10.62
CA GLY A 90 -7.23 4.96 10.79
C GLY A 90 -6.64 3.58 11.04
N THR A 91 -7.46 2.55 10.77
CA THR A 91 -7.11 1.14 10.95
C THR A 91 -6.71 0.52 9.61
N PRO A 92 -5.72 -0.39 9.57
CA PRO A 92 -5.39 -1.14 8.36
C PRO A 92 -6.59 -1.90 7.79
N VAL A 93 -6.77 -1.84 6.47
CA VAL A 93 -7.94 -2.46 5.81
C VAL A 93 -7.95 -3.98 5.99
N ASP A 94 -6.79 -4.64 6.02
CA ASP A 94 -6.69 -6.09 6.28
C ASP A 94 -7.17 -6.47 7.69
N GLU A 95 -7.08 -5.58 8.66
CA GLU A 95 -7.63 -5.79 10.01
C GLU A 95 -9.14 -5.60 10.03
N VAL A 96 -9.65 -4.56 9.38
CA VAL A 96 -11.10 -4.28 9.33
C VAL A 96 -11.84 -5.38 8.58
N LEU A 97 -11.29 -5.88 7.48
CA LEU A 97 -11.88 -6.97 6.67
C LEU A 97 -12.16 -8.23 7.50
N LYS A 98 -11.33 -8.55 8.51
CA LYS A 98 -11.50 -9.77 9.34
C LYS A 98 -12.80 -9.80 10.16
N SER A 99 -13.35 -8.62 10.45
CA SER A 99 -14.57 -8.47 11.26
C SER A 99 -15.75 -7.89 10.47
N SER A 100 -15.60 -7.68 9.16
CA SER A 100 -16.61 -7.09 8.28
C SER A 100 -17.53 -8.15 7.68
N ASP A 101 -18.79 -7.80 7.51
CA ASP A 101 -19.72 -8.56 6.68
C ASP A 101 -19.40 -8.40 5.18
N GLU A 102 -20.12 -9.13 4.31
CA GLU A 102 -19.88 -9.12 2.88
C GLU A 102 -20.07 -7.74 2.25
N ALA A 103 -21.10 -6.99 2.65
CA ALA A 103 -21.38 -5.66 2.12
C ALA A 103 -20.28 -4.66 2.52
N ALA A 104 -19.83 -4.71 3.78
CA ALA A 104 -18.71 -3.91 4.25
C ALA A 104 -17.40 -4.28 3.55
N CYS A 105 -17.15 -5.58 3.30
CA CYS A 105 -15.99 -6.02 2.51
C CYS A 105 -16.00 -5.44 1.10
N VAL A 106 -17.16 -5.45 0.41
CA VAL A 106 -17.28 -4.83 -0.91
C VAL A 106 -16.93 -3.35 -0.84
N ALA A 107 -17.54 -2.60 0.09
CA ALA A 107 -17.31 -1.16 0.25
C ALA A 107 -15.82 -0.84 0.55
N LEU A 108 -15.15 -1.64 1.38
CA LEU A 108 -13.72 -1.48 1.68
C LEU A 108 -12.84 -1.70 0.45
N ILE A 109 -13.10 -2.75 -0.33
CA ILE A 109 -12.30 -3.05 -1.53
C ILE A 109 -12.56 -2.02 -2.63
N GLU A 110 -13.80 -1.58 -2.81
CA GLU A 110 -14.15 -0.52 -3.75
C GLU A 110 -13.52 0.83 -3.33
N GLY A 111 -13.59 1.19 -2.05
CA GLY A 111 -12.93 2.38 -1.52
C GLY A 111 -11.41 2.36 -1.75
N TYR A 112 -10.76 1.23 -1.48
CA TYR A 112 -9.34 1.04 -1.76
C TYR A 112 -9.01 1.19 -3.25
N ALA A 113 -9.76 0.51 -4.12
CA ALA A 113 -9.56 0.59 -5.56
C ALA A 113 -9.74 2.01 -6.11
N ALA A 114 -10.76 2.73 -5.66
CA ALA A 114 -10.99 4.13 -6.02
C ALA A 114 -9.84 5.04 -5.56
N ALA A 115 -9.37 4.87 -4.32
CA ALA A 115 -8.24 5.62 -3.78
C ALA A 115 -6.95 5.37 -4.58
N LEU A 116 -6.68 4.11 -4.98
CA LEU A 116 -5.51 3.78 -5.80
C LEU A 116 -5.61 4.41 -7.20
N ALA A 117 -6.80 4.39 -7.83
CA ALA A 117 -7.01 5.05 -9.11
C ALA A 117 -6.81 6.58 -9.00
N GLN A 118 -7.29 7.20 -7.92
CA GLN A 118 -7.05 8.63 -7.66
C GLN A 118 -5.57 8.96 -7.42
N LEU A 119 -4.83 8.11 -6.72
CA LEU A 119 -3.38 8.25 -6.56
C LEU A 119 -2.69 8.25 -7.93
N HIS A 120 -3.03 7.29 -8.78
CA HIS A 120 -2.48 7.14 -10.12
C HIS A 120 -2.87 8.29 -11.06
N SER A 121 -4.11 8.79 -10.99
CA SER A 121 -4.57 9.92 -11.82
C SER A 121 -3.79 11.21 -11.54
N ARG A 122 -3.31 11.38 -10.30
CA ARG A 122 -2.45 12.49 -9.88
C ARG A 122 -0.96 12.30 -10.21
N GLY A 123 -0.61 11.21 -10.90
CA GLY A 123 0.77 10.94 -11.30
C GLY A 123 1.65 10.29 -10.22
N PHE A 124 1.05 9.84 -9.13
CA PHE A 124 1.77 9.13 -8.07
C PHE A 124 1.61 7.62 -8.17
N ILE A 125 2.58 6.90 -7.64
CA ILE A 125 2.55 5.44 -7.48
C ILE A 125 2.82 5.08 -6.02
N HIS A 126 2.28 3.97 -5.58
CA HIS A 126 2.57 3.43 -4.24
C HIS A 126 3.89 2.64 -4.24
N GLY A 127 4.12 1.83 -5.28
CA GLY A 127 5.27 0.96 -5.42
C GLY A 127 4.99 -0.48 -5.02
N ARG A 128 4.15 -0.72 -4.02
CA ARG A 128 3.63 -2.03 -3.60
C ARG A 128 2.37 -1.86 -2.76
N PRO A 129 1.22 -1.53 -3.37
CA PRO A 129 -0.01 -1.39 -2.63
C PRO A 129 -0.44 -2.74 -2.04
N ALA A 130 -0.57 -2.80 -0.73
CA ALA A 130 -1.04 -3.97 0.00
C ALA A 130 -2.10 -3.56 1.02
N LEU A 131 -3.07 -4.42 1.32
CA LEU A 131 -4.20 -4.13 2.22
C LEU A 131 -3.76 -3.62 3.59
N ARG A 132 -2.64 -4.12 4.11
CA ARG A 132 -2.06 -3.68 5.39
C ARG A 132 -1.46 -2.28 5.36
N ASP A 133 -1.12 -1.77 4.16
CA ASP A 133 -0.50 -0.47 3.94
C ASP A 133 -1.55 0.59 3.55
N ILE A 134 -2.84 0.24 3.66
CA ILE A 134 -3.99 1.10 3.44
C ILE A 134 -4.77 1.24 4.74
N LEU A 135 -4.93 2.46 5.19
CA LEU A 135 -5.70 2.79 6.40
C LEU A 135 -7.09 3.26 6.02
N VAL A 136 -8.09 2.90 6.82
CA VAL A 136 -9.45 3.40 6.68
C VAL A 136 -9.92 4.09 7.96
N LYS A 137 -10.46 5.30 7.81
CA LYS A 137 -11.08 6.06 8.90
C LYS A 137 -12.30 6.80 8.38
N ASN A 138 -13.48 6.53 8.93
CA ASN A 138 -14.75 7.14 8.51
C ASN A 138 -15.02 7.04 6.99
N GLY A 139 -14.64 5.92 6.37
CA GLY A 139 -14.78 5.68 4.94
C GLY A 139 -13.68 6.29 4.05
N GLU A 140 -12.80 7.13 4.61
CA GLU A 140 -11.64 7.65 3.88
C GLU A 140 -10.48 6.66 3.90
N MET A 141 -9.86 6.45 2.72
CA MET A 141 -8.67 5.61 2.57
C MET A 141 -7.40 6.45 2.54
N LYS A 142 -6.35 6.00 3.24
CA LYS A 142 -5.03 6.64 3.25
C LYS A 142 -3.93 5.63 3.08
N PHE A 143 -2.97 5.93 2.21
CA PHE A 143 -1.82 5.08 1.94
C PHE A 143 -0.66 5.39 2.86
N ILE A 144 0.04 4.34 3.30
CA ILE A 144 1.29 4.41 4.06
C ILE A 144 2.34 3.49 3.43
N ASP A 145 3.60 3.61 3.84
CA ASP A 145 4.71 2.71 3.45
C ASP A 145 5.00 2.69 1.93
N PHE A 146 5.05 3.88 1.32
CA PHE A 146 5.40 4.04 -0.09
C PHE A 146 6.80 3.50 -0.40
N GLU A 147 6.90 2.62 -1.40
CA GLU A 147 8.19 2.10 -1.87
C GLU A 147 8.77 2.97 -3.00
N ASN A 148 10.11 3.09 -3.02
CA ASN A 148 10.87 3.85 -4.04
C ASN A 148 10.92 3.16 -5.43
N ARG A 149 10.22 2.04 -5.60
CA ARG A 149 10.31 1.22 -6.80
C ARG A 149 9.49 1.82 -7.92
N GLY A 150 10.15 2.38 -8.92
CA GLY A 150 9.53 2.85 -10.15
C GLY A 150 9.50 4.36 -10.37
N GLU A 151 9.99 5.19 -9.44
CA GLU A 151 10.05 6.65 -9.62
C GLU A 151 11.01 7.11 -10.72
N ARG A 152 11.95 6.24 -11.15
CA ARG A 152 12.94 6.56 -12.19
C ARG A 152 12.60 5.98 -13.56
N GLY A 153 11.40 5.47 -13.77
CA GLY A 153 10.98 4.79 -14.99
C GLY A 153 9.73 5.37 -15.64
N ASP A 154 9.19 4.61 -16.56
CA ASP A 154 7.93 4.87 -17.22
C ASP A 154 6.78 4.82 -16.19
N LEU A 155 6.12 5.96 -15.96
CA LEU A 155 5.04 6.10 -15.00
C LEU A 155 3.87 5.15 -15.32
N GLN A 156 3.54 4.94 -16.60
CA GLN A 156 2.47 4.04 -16.99
C GLN A 156 2.79 2.59 -16.61
N LYS A 157 4.04 2.15 -16.85
CA LYS A 157 4.49 0.81 -16.41
C LYS A 157 4.45 0.67 -14.89
N ALA A 158 4.79 1.72 -14.15
CA ALA A 158 4.74 1.72 -12.70
C ALA A 158 3.30 1.62 -12.17
N LYS A 159 2.33 2.34 -12.79
CA LYS A 159 0.89 2.21 -12.48
C LYS A 159 0.36 0.81 -12.80
N ILE A 160 0.73 0.24 -13.95
CA ILE A 160 0.37 -1.13 -14.32
C ILE A 160 0.89 -2.12 -13.28
N ARG A 161 2.13 -1.96 -12.83
CA ARG A 161 2.70 -2.82 -11.78
C ARG A 161 1.92 -2.70 -10.47
N ASP A 162 1.62 -1.49 -10.02
CA ASP A 162 0.85 -1.26 -8.80
C ASP A 162 -0.54 -1.89 -8.91
N PHE A 163 -1.23 -1.73 -10.04
CA PHE A 163 -2.53 -2.35 -10.29
C PHE A 163 -2.47 -3.88 -10.28
N LEU A 164 -1.48 -4.49 -10.91
CA LEU A 164 -1.31 -5.95 -10.87
C LEU A 164 -0.94 -6.47 -9.48
N LEU A 165 -0.15 -5.70 -8.71
CA LEU A 165 0.15 -6.01 -7.31
C LEU A 165 -1.07 -5.84 -6.41
N PHE A 166 -1.96 -4.87 -6.68
CA PHE A 166 -3.25 -4.75 -6.02
C PHE A 166 -4.09 -6.03 -6.21
N ILE A 167 -4.28 -6.52 -7.44
CA ILE A 167 -5.01 -7.77 -7.72
C ILE A 167 -4.33 -8.96 -7.01
N TYR A 168 -3.00 -9.03 -7.09
CA TYR A 168 -2.22 -10.08 -6.45
C TYR A 168 -2.44 -10.10 -4.93
N ASP A 169 -2.39 -8.94 -4.27
CA ASP A 169 -2.54 -8.85 -2.81
C ASP A 169 -3.95 -9.25 -2.36
N LEU A 170 -4.99 -8.83 -3.07
CA LEU A 170 -6.36 -9.28 -2.81
C LEU A 170 -6.49 -10.81 -2.89
N CYS A 171 -5.88 -11.42 -3.91
CA CYS A 171 -5.84 -12.88 -4.03
C CYS A 171 -5.01 -13.56 -2.92
N ARG A 172 -3.92 -12.91 -2.49
CA ARG A 172 -3.03 -13.38 -1.43
C ARG A 172 -3.69 -13.39 -0.06
N GLU A 173 -4.54 -12.40 0.21
CA GLU A 173 -5.34 -12.34 1.43
C GLU A 173 -6.62 -13.20 1.37
N GLY A 174 -6.80 -13.94 0.29
CA GLY A 174 -7.84 -14.97 0.17
C GLY A 174 -9.22 -14.46 -0.23
N LEU A 175 -9.33 -13.21 -0.69
CA LEU A 175 -10.61 -12.62 -1.07
C LEU A 175 -11.27 -13.40 -2.23
N SER A 176 -12.59 -13.39 -2.26
CA SER A 176 -13.37 -14.07 -3.30
C SER A 176 -13.16 -13.42 -4.68
N GLU A 177 -13.38 -14.20 -5.76
CA GLU A 177 -13.32 -13.70 -7.13
C GLU A 177 -14.25 -12.49 -7.32
N GLY A 178 -15.45 -12.51 -6.70
CA GLY A 178 -16.42 -11.42 -6.75
C GLY A 178 -15.87 -10.10 -6.21
N LEU A 179 -15.21 -10.14 -5.04
CA LEU A 179 -14.56 -8.97 -4.42
C LEU A 179 -13.41 -8.43 -5.26
N VAL A 180 -12.55 -9.31 -5.80
CA VAL A 180 -11.45 -8.87 -6.66
C VAL A 180 -11.98 -8.22 -7.94
N ARG A 181 -13.02 -8.79 -8.56
CA ARG A 181 -13.69 -8.19 -9.73
C ARG A 181 -14.35 -6.85 -9.41
N ALA A 182 -14.97 -6.70 -8.24
CA ALA A 182 -15.51 -5.41 -7.78
C ALA A 182 -14.40 -4.36 -7.70
N GLY A 183 -13.27 -4.68 -7.08
CA GLY A 183 -12.10 -3.80 -7.03
C GLY A 183 -11.58 -3.41 -8.42
N ILE A 184 -11.44 -4.36 -9.35
CA ILE A 184 -10.98 -4.07 -10.73
C ILE A 184 -11.97 -3.12 -11.44
N ARG A 185 -13.27 -3.37 -11.34
CA ARG A 185 -14.30 -2.50 -11.95
C ARG A 185 -14.27 -1.08 -11.36
N THR A 186 -14.17 -0.99 -10.05
CA THR A 186 -14.13 0.31 -9.36
C THR A 186 -12.85 1.08 -9.68
N TYR A 187 -11.71 0.41 -9.74
CA TYR A 187 -10.46 1.03 -10.19
C TYR A 187 -10.60 1.60 -11.62
N ALA A 188 -11.17 0.83 -12.55
CA ALA A 188 -11.39 1.25 -13.93
C ALA A 188 -12.37 2.45 -14.03
N SER A 189 -13.49 2.42 -13.30
CA SER A 189 -14.49 3.49 -13.31
C SER A 189 -14.03 4.77 -12.60
N SER A 190 -13.07 4.65 -11.69
CA SER A 190 -12.48 5.78 -10.94
C SER A 190 -11.30 6.46 -11.65
N GLY A 191 -11.13 6.22 -12.96
CA GLY A 191 -10.10 6.87 -13.79
C GLY A 191 -8.90 5.98 -14.14
N GLY A 192 -8.91 4.69 -13.76
CA GLY A 192 -7.83 3.75 -14.05
C GLY A 192 -8.04 2.88 -15.29
N ARG A 193 -9.01 3.19 -16.16
CA ARG A 193 -9.38 2.33 -17.30
C ARG A 193 -8.22 2.05 -18.26
N ASP A 194 -7.42 3.05 -18.57
CA ASP A 194 -6.23 2.94 -19.42
C ASP A 194 -5.16 2.02 -18.82
N VAL A 195 -4.98 2.07 -17.51
CA VAL A 195 -4.06 1.18 -16.78
C VAL A 195 -4.57 -0.26 -16.83
N VAL A 196 -5.87 -0.48 -16.59
CA VAL A 196 -6.49 -1.82 -16.69
C VAL A 196 -6.27 -2.39 -18.07
N GLN A 197 -6.64 -1.66 -19.14
CA GLN A 197 -6.49 -2.12 -20.52
C GLN A 197 -5.03 -2.41 -20.88
N SER A 198 -4.13 -1.52 -20.52
CA SER A 198 -2.69 -1.70 -20.78
C SER A 198 -2.07 -2.86 -19.99
N SER A 199 -2.63 -3.21 -18.82
CA SER A 199 -2.14 -4.29 -17.98
C SER A 199 -2.33 -5.68 -18.61
N TRP A 200 -3.33 -5.85 -19.49
CA TRP A 200 -3.60 -7.12 -20.13
C TRP A 200 -2.47 -7.59 -21.03
N ALA A 201 -1.80 -6.67 -21.73
CA ALA A 201 -0.60 -6.99 -22.50
C ALA A 201 0.52 -7.57 -21.61
N THR A 202 0.70 -7.01 -20.41
CA THR A 202 1.66 -7.52 -19.42
C THR A 202 1.26 -8.90 -18.92
N VAL A 203 -0.02 -9.13 -18.62
CA VAL A 203 -0.53 -10.45 -18.22
C VAL A 203 -0.27 -11.46 -19.33
N LEU A 204 -0.60 -11.15 -20.57
CA LEU A 204 -0.39 -12.07 -21.70
C LEU A 204 1.10 -12.39 -21.90
N ALA A 205 1.99 -11.41 -21.76
CA ALA A 205 3.44 -11.63 -21.84
C ALA A 205 3.98 -12.55 -20.74
N LEU A 206 3.33 -12.57 -19.57
CA LEU A 206 3.71 -13.44 -18.45
C LEU A 206 3.09 -14.85 -18.50
N ARG A 207 2.28 -15.19 -19.52
CA ARG A 207 1.65 -16.53 -19.66
C ARG A 207 2.63 -17.69 -19.51
N PRO A 208 3.85 -17.68 -20.10
CA PRO A 208 4.80 -18.78 -19.91
C PRO A 208 5.17 -19.02 -18.44
N ILE A 209 5.37 -17.94 -17.68
CA ILE A 209 5.69 -18.02 -16.24
C ILE A 209 4.52 -18.63 -15.48
N TYR A 210 3.28 -18.22 -15.79
CA TYR A 210 2.07 -18.79 -15.19
C TYR A 210 1.96 -20.30 -15.48
N PHE A 211 2.21 -20.77 -16.70
CA PHE A 211 2.14 -22.20 -17.02
C PHE A 211 3.14 -23.03 -16.22
N VAL A 212 4.33 -22.51 -15.95
CA VAL A 212 5.32 -23.16 -15.07
C VAL A 212 4.84 -23.09 -13.62
N ALA A 213 4.43 -21.91 -13.14
CA ALA A 213 4.01 -21.69 -11.76
C ALA A 213 2.85 -22.59 -11.33
N ARG A 214 1.86 -22.81 -12.19
CA ARG A 214 0.69 -23.66 -11.90
C ARG A 214 1.02 -25.15 -11.74
N LEU A 215 2.16 -25.61 -12.26
CA LEU A 215 2.61 -27.00 -12.13
C LEU A 215 3.36 -27.24 -10.81
N LEU A 216 3.79 -26.16 -10.15
CA LEU A 216 4.48 -26.26 -8.88
C LEU A 216 3.48 -26.48 -7.72
N PRO A 217 3.92 -27.15 -6.62
CA PRO A 217 3.08 -27.34 -5.46
C PRO A 217 2.57 -26.03 -4.89
N GLN A 218 1.25 -25.82 -4.84
CA GLN A 218 0.59 -24.57 -4.39
C GLN A 218 0.60 -24.43 -2.83
N LYS A 219 1.63 -24.95 -2.18
CA LYS A 219 1.81 -24.87 -0.72
C LYS A 219 2.27 -23.50 -0.24
N PHE A 220 2.92 -22.74 -1.10
CA PHE A 220 3.42 -21.41 -0.77
C PHE A 220 2.34 -20.37 -1.03
N LYS A 221 2.00 -19.56 0.00
CA LYS A 221 0.96 -18.52 -0.07
C LYS A 221 1.15 -17.60 -1.29
N ASP A 222 2.38 -17.16 -1.54
CA ASP A 222 2.70 -16.22 -2.62
C ASP A 222 2.55 -16.86 -4.01
N LEU A 223 2.93 -18.12 -4.18
CA LEU A 223 2.76 -18.83 -5.44
C LEU A 223 1.28 -19.09 -5.76
N ASN A 224 0.52 -19.50 -4.74
CA ASN A 224 -0.92 -19.69 -4.87
C ASN A 224 -1.63 -18.38 -5.24
N ALA A 225 -1.28 -17.28 -4.58
CA ALA A 225 -1.80 -15.96 -4.87
C ALA A 225 -1.51 -15.52 -6.32
N PHE A 226 -0.28 -15.73 -6.79
CA PHE A 226 0.11 -15.45 -8.17
C PHE A 226 -0.76 -16.26 -9.17
N VAL A 227 -0.89 -17.57 -8.95
CA VAL A 227 -1.69 -18.45 -9.83
C VAL A 227 -3.16 -18.04 -9.84
N ARG A 228 -3.74 -17.71 -8.68
CA ARG A 228 -5.14 -17.24 -8.57
C ARG A 228 -5.35 -15.91 -9.28
N ALA A 229 -4.50 -14.92 -9.02
CA ALA A 229 -4.57 -13.60 -9.63
C ALA A 229 -4.44 -13.69 -11.16
N PHE A 230 -3.48 -14.48 -11.62
CA PHE A 230 -3.22 -14.66 -13.05
C PHE A 230 -4.38 -15.35 -13.76
N LYS A 231 -4.92 -16.44 -13.17
CA LYS A 231 -6.10 -17.15 -13.69
C LYS A 231 -7.30 -16.21 -13.82
N LEU A 232 -7.53 -15.37 -12.79
CA LEU A 232 -8.61 -14.39 -12.82
C LEU A 232 -8.43 -13.35 -13.94
N CYS A 233 -7.21 -12.82 -14.09
CA CYS A 233 -6.92 -11.86 -15.16
C CYS A 233 -7.14 -12.47 -16.55
N LEU A 234 -6.70 -13.71 -16.79
CA LEU A 234 -6.96 -14.40 -18.08
C LEU A 234 -8.45 -14.56 -18.35
N LYS A 235 -9.24 -14.96 -17.35
CA LYS A 235 -10.69 -15.09 -17.46
C LYS A 235 -11.36 -13.75 -17.82
N ILE A 236 -10.91 -12.64 -17.20
CA ILE A 236 -11.44 -11.31 -17.51
C ILE A 236 -11.08 -10.88 -18.94
N ILE A 237 -9.89 -11.20 -19.42
CA ILE A 237 -9.46 -10.91 -20.80
C ILE A 237 -10.35 -11.66 -21.78
N GLU A 238 -10.53 -12.97 -21.59
CA GLU A 238 -11.39 -13.82 -22.45
C GLU A 238 -12.84 -13.31 -22.50
N GLU A 239 -13.42 -12.91 -21.35
CA GLU A 239 -14.79 -12.37 -21.28
C GLU A 239 -14.96 -10.99 -21.96
N ASN A 240 -13.88 -10.24 -22.18
CA ASN A 240 -13.94 -8.93 -22.86
C ASN A 240 -13.63 -9.03 -24.37
N ASP A 241 -13.15 -10.16 -24.85
CA ASP A 241 -12.88 -10.42 -26.28
C ASP A 241 -14.10 -11.02 -27.01
N ASP A 242 -15.12 -11.52 -26.26
CA ASP A 242 -16.42 -11.99 -26.74
C ASP A 242 -17.47 -10.86 -26.80
#